data_11882a23544c79a6fc682d8f400e4012
#
_entry.id   11882a23544c79a6fc682d8f400e4012
#
_cell.length_a   1.000
_cell.length_b   1.000
_cell.length_c   1.000
_cell.angle_alpha   90.00
_cell.angle_beta   90.00
_cell.angle_gamma   90.00
#
_symmetry.space_group_name_H-M   'P 1'
#
loop_
_entity.id
_entity.type
_entity.pdbx_description
1 polymer ?
#
loop_
_entity_poly.entity_id
_entity_poly.type
_entity_poly.pdbx_seq_one_letter_code
_entity_poly.pdbx_strand_id
1 'polypeptide(L)'
;MSDSKSMRSLCIIPARGGSRRIPRKNIRPLHGRPLLGWAIATAQASGVFDEIMVSTDDAEIAAIAREWGAAVPFLRSQATATDRATTTEALAEVLASYAVAGLGTFTKVCCLYPTAALLRPEHLRLGFEKLRNDDALDSVMAMQAYRHPIERAYRERDGLVRQIDPASHDVRTQDLTPAFHDAGQFYWFRPERFAATGDMLAERCAPVVLEAWEAVDLDNESDWAFLERLASDRACAETEGRS
;
A
#
# COMPACT_ATOMS: atom_id res chain seq x y z
N MET A 1 -30.55 16.58 17.39
CA MET A 1 -29.16 16.59 17.83
C MET A 1 -28.45 15.67 16.82
N SER A 2 -27.73 16.26 15.90
CA SER A 2 -26.97 15.53 14.87
C SER A 2 -25.79 14.87 15.58
N ASP A 3 -25.81 13.54 15.70
CA ASP A 3 -24.60 12.77 16.05
C ASP A 3 -23.54 13.10 15.01
N SER A 4 -22.59 13.92 15.38
CA SER A 4 -21.33 14.06 14.64
C SER A 4 -20.63 12.72 14.77
N LYS A 5 -20.90 11.82 13.83
CA LYS A 5 -20.15 10.56 13.66
C LYS A 5 -18.68 10.98 13.56
N SER A 6 -17.92 10.80 14.65
CA SER A 6 -16.48 11.05 14.66
C SER A 6 -15.89 10.39 13.43
N MET A 7 -15.23 11.17 12.57
CA MET A 7 -14.61 10.66 11.35
C MET A 7 -13.34 9.90 11.74
N ARG A 8 -13.51 8.64 12.16
CA ARG A 8 -12.38 7.77 12.53
C ARG A 8 -11.76 7.15 11.28
N SER A 9 -10.45 7.07 11.29
CA SER A 9 -9.63 6.48 10.25
C SER A 9 -8.83 5.28 10.77
N LEU A 10 -8.78 4.21 9.97
CA LEU A 10 -8.07 2.97 10.28
C LEU A 10 -6.97 2.71 9.25
N CYS A 11 -5.76 2.41 9.72
CA CYS A 11 -4.72 1.78 8.90
C CYS A 11 -4.74 0.27 9.11
N ILE A 12 -4.89 -0.51 8.05
CA ILE A 12 -4.77 -1.96 8.07
C ILE A 12 -3.49 -2.35 7.32
N ILE A 13 -2.56 -3.02 8.00
CA ILE A 13 -1.33 -3.53 7.40
C ILE A 13 -1.44 -5.06 7.28
N PRO A 14 -1.71 -5.62 6.07
CA PRO A 14 -1.84 -7.04 5.88
C PRO A 14 -0.46 -7.73 5.83
N ALA A 15 -0.10 -8.50 6.85
CA ALA A 15 1.20 -9.12 7.00
C ALA A 15 1.09 -10.61 7.36
N ARG A 16 0.80 -11.48 6.37
CA ARG A 16 0.73 -12.94 6.59
C ARG A 16 2.11 -13.56 6.82
N GLY A 17 2.17 -14.68 7.56
CA GLY A 17 3.39 -15.44 7.86
C GLY A 17 3.98 -16.16 6.65
N GLY A 18 3.15 -16.60 5.69
CA GLY A 18 3.49 -17.51 4.60
C GLY A 18 4.16 -16.88 3.37
N SER A 19 5.13 -15.99 3.52
CA SER A 19 5.89 -15.45 2.37
C SER A 19 6.84 -16.49 1.80
N ARG A 20 6.62 -16.92 0.52
CA ARG A 20 7.39 -18.00 -0.14
C ARG A 20 8.58 -17.49 -0.94
N ARG A 21 8.41 -16.40 -1.70
CA ARG A 21 9.44 -15.84 -2.60
C ARG A 21 10.59 -15.19 -1.83
N ILE A 22 10.29 -14.51 -0.74
CA ILE A 22 11.24 -13.98 0.23
C ILE A 22 10.82 -14.50 1.61
N PRO A 23 11.51 -15.49 2.18
CA PRO A 23 11.13 -16.07 3.47
C PRO A 23 11.05 -15.02 4.57
N ARG A 24 9.96 -15.06 5.37
CA ARG A 24 9.73 -14.13 6.49
C ARG A 24 9.78 -12.65 6.08
N LYS A 25 9.46 -12.31 4.83
CA LYS A 25 9.59 -10.97 4.23
C LYS A 25 9.15 -9.83 5.16
N ASN A 26 7.98 -9.96 5.76
CA ASN A 26 7.36 -8.89 6.55
C ASN A 26 8.14 -8.51 7.83
N ILE A 27 8.93 -9.43 8.35
CA ILE A 27 9.76 -9.20 9.56
C ILE A 27 11.27 -9.30 9.27
N ARG A 28 11.67 -9.50 8.01
CA ARG A 28 13.07 -9.47 7.61
C ARG A 28 13.66 -8.10 7.91
N PRO A 29 14.84 -8.02 8.55
CA PRO A 29 15.45 -6.74 8.88
C PRO A 29 15.93 -5.99 7.64
N LEU A 30 15.49 -4.73 7.52
CA LEU A 30 16.00 -3.74 6.58
C LEU A 30 16.71 -2.66 7.42
N HIS A 31 18.02 -2.56 7.32
CA HIS A 31 18.85 -1.67 8.17
C HIS A 31 18.53 -1.77 9.67
N GLY A 32 18.45 -3.00 10.17
CA GLY A 32 18.22 -3.29 11.60
C GLY A 32 16.77 -3.14 12.08
N ARG A 33 15.83 -2.72 11.22
CA ARG A 33 14.40 -2.59 11.52
C ARG A 33 13.62 -3.65 10.72
N PRO A 34 12.67 -4.39 11.32
CA PRO A 34 11.81 -5.28 10.56
C PRO A 34 11.04 -4.50 9.49
N LEU A 35 10.87 -5.09 8.30
CA LEU A 35 10.21 -4.42 7.16
C LEU A 35 8.86 -3.83 7.57
N LEU A 36 8.03 -4.59 8.29
CA LEU A 36 6.76 -4.16 8.86
C LEU A 36 6.90 -2.92 9.76
N GLY A 37 8.00 -2.81 10.52
CA GLY A 37 8.26 -1.67 11.40
C GLY A 37 8.45 -0.35 10.66
N TRP A 38 8.92 -0.39 9.40
CA TRP A 38 8.98 0.82 8.55
C TRP A 38 7.58 1.31 8.18
N ALA A 39 6.69 0.41 7.76
CA ALA A 39 5.32 0.77 7.41
C ALA A 39 4.55 1.30 8.63
N ILE A 40 4.68 0.66 9.79
CA ILE A 40 4.05 1.12 11.04
C ILE A 40 4.55 2.53 11.40
N ALA A 41 5.86 2.77 11.39
CA ALA A 41 6.44 4.07 11.71
C ALA A 41 5.98 5.17 10.73
N THR A 42 5.89 4.87 9.43
CA THR A 42 5.37 5.80 8.42
C THR A 42 3.89 6.14 8.68
N ALA A 43 3.07 5.13 9.02
CA ALA A 43 1.67 5.34 9.37
C ALA A 43 1.54 6.23 10.62
N GLN A 44 2.30 5.97 11.68
CA GLN A 44 2.33 6.80 12.91
C GLN A 44 2.76 8.23 12.62
N ALA A 45 3.84 8.42 11.86
CA ALA A 45 4.37 9.74 11.51
C ALA A 45 3.42 10.54 10.59
N SER A 46 2.50 9.88 9.89
CA SER A 46 1.49 10.57 9.09
C SER A 46 0.49 11.36 9.92
N GLY A 47 0.18 10.90 11.14
CA GLY A 47 -0.74 11.55 12.06
C GLY A 47 -2.21 11.56 11.62
N VAL A 48 -2.58 10.77 10.59
CA VAL A 48 -3.94 10.78 10.04
C VAL A 48 -4.77 9.56 10.47
N PHE A 49 -4.22 8.66 11.25
CA PHE A 49 -4.90 7.45 11.70
C PHE A 49 -5.28 7.53 13.18
N ASP A 50 -6.53 7.20 13.49
CA ASP A 50 -7.00 6.99 14.86
C ASP A 50 -6.55 5.63 15.40
N GLU A 51 -6.38 4.66 14.48
CA GLU A 51 -5.90 3.34 14.83
C GLU A 51 -5.04 2.76 13.69
N ILE A 52 -3.93 2.12 14.06
CA ILE A 52 -3.04 1.39 13.14
C ILE A 52 -3.04 -0.06 13.61
N MET A 53 -3.49 -0.98 12.76
CA MET A 53 -3.53 -2.40 13.07
C MET A 53 -2.79 -3.25 12.04
N VAL A 54 -2.26 -4.37 12.49
CA VAL A 54 -1.65 -5.39 11.64
C VAL A 54 -2.57 -6.61 11.59
N SER A 55 -2.96 -7.02 10.38
CA SER A 55 -3.71 -8.23 10.13
C SER A 55 -2.75 -9.36 9.79
N THR A 56 -2.56 -10.31 10.72
CA THR A 56 -1.65 -11.45 10.57
C THR A 56 -2.22 -12.73 11.18
N ASP A 57 -1.82 -13.87 10.63
CA ASP A 57 -2.06 -15.23 11.12
C ASP A 57 -0.88 -15.74 11.98
N ASP A 58 0.22 -15.02 12.03
CA ASP A 58 1.50 -15.41 12.61
C ASP A 58 1.74 -14.71 13.94
N ALA A 59 1.98 -15.50 15.00
CA ALA A 59 2.15 -15.00 16.36
C ALA A 59 3.43 -14.14 16.52
N GLU A 60 4.51 -14.46 15.79
CA GLU A 60 5.76 -13.68 15.84
C GLU A 60 5.57 -12.32 15.16
N ILE A 61 4.91 -12.28 13.99
CA ILE A 61 4.55 -11.02 13.34
C ILE A 61 3.65 -10.18 14.24
N ALA A 62 2.68 -10.81 14.92
CA ALA A 62 1.80 -10.11 15.86
C ALA A 62 2.57 -9.52 17.04
N ALA A 63 3.55 -10.24 17.59
CA ALA A 63 4.40 -9.74 18.67
C ALA A 63 5.23 -8.52 18.22
N ILE A 64 5.90 -8.62 17.09
CA ILE A 64 6.67 -7.53 16.49
C ILE A 64 5.78 -6.32 16.20
N ALA A 65 4.59 -6.54 15.63
CA ALA A 65 3.65 -5.44 15.35
C ALA A 65 3.30 -4.65 16.61
N ARG A 66 3.01 -5.34 17.73
CA ARG A 66 2.72 -4.70 19.02
C ARG A 66 3.94 -3.98 19.60
N GLU A 67 5.12 -4.55 19.48
CA GLU A 67 6.38 -3.90 19.89
C GLU A 67 6.59 -2.56 19.17
N TRP A 68 6.21 -2.50 17.87
CA TRP A 68 6.28 -1.29 17.07
C TRP A 68 5.06 -0.36 17.22
N GLY A 69 4.14 -0.68 18.14
CA GLY A 69 3.02 0.19 18.50
C GLY A 69 1.78 0.06 17.63
N ALA A 70 1.67 -0.99 16.82
CA ALA A 70 0.45 -1.31 16.10
C ALA A 70 -0.47 -2.23 16.91
N ALA A 71 -1.78 -2.08 16.78
CA ALA A 71 -2.76 -2.99 17.34
C ALA A 71 -2.79 -4.32 16.58
N VAL A 72 -3.01 -5.43 17.31
CA VAL A 72 -3.38 -6.73 16.76
C VAL A 72 -4.53 -7.27 17.62
N PRO A 73 -5.76 -6.76 17.40
CA PRO A 73 -6.88 -7.10 18.27
C PRO A 73 -7.37 -8.56 18.09
N PHE A 74 -7.11 -9.13 16.93
CA PHE A 74 -7.42 -10.53 16.59
C PHE A 74 -6.41 -11.06 15.57
N LEU A 75 -6.25 -12.36 15.51
CA LEU A 75 -5.47 -13.02 14.46
C LEU A 75 -6.37 -13.27 13.24
N ARG A 76 -5.77 -13.21 12.07
CA ARG A 76 -6.40 -13.54 10.79
C ARG A 76 -6.79 -15.01 10.77
N SER A 77 -7.95 -15.34 10.21
CA SER A 77 -8.38 -16.72 10.05
C SER A 77 -7.54 -17.48 9.02
N GLN A 78 -7.55 -18.79 9.11
CA GLN A 78 -6.89 -19.65 8.12
C GLN A 78 -7.47 -19.47 6.71
N ALA A 79 -8.74 -19.11 6.60
CA ALA A 79 -9.40 -18.91 5.31
C ALA A 79 -8.73 -17.79 4.49
N THR A 80 -8.37 -16.68 5.14
CA THR A 80 -7.75 -15.51 4.49
C THR A 80 -6.22 -15.47 4.64
N ALA A 81 -5.60 -16.44 5.32
CA ALA A 81 -4.15 -16.57 5.47
C ALA A 81 -3.48 -17.40 4.34
N THR A 82 -4.26 -17.99 3.43
CA THR A 82 -3.75 -18.81 2.34
C THR A 82 -3.04 -17.99 1.26
N ASP A 83 -2.23 -18.65 0.41
CA ASP A 83 -1.58 -18.02 -0.76
C ASP A 83 -2.59 -17.56 -1.84
N ARG A 84 -3.81 -18.08 -1.81
CA ARG A 84 -4.87 -17.76 -2.77
C ARG A 84 -5.77 -16.63 -2.28
N ALA A 85 -5.76 -16.38 -0.96
CA ALA A 85 -6.57 -15.31 -0.39
C ALA A 85 -6.08 -13.94 -0.87
N THR A 86 -7.01 -13.15 -1.34
CA THR A 86 -6.75 -11.79 -1.81
C THR A 86 -6.60 -10.81 -0.64
N THR A 87 -5.96 -9.68 -0.89
CA THR A 87 -5.93 -8.58 0.08
C THR A 87 -7.34 -8.12 0.42
N THR A 88 -8.22 -8.06 -0.55
CA THR A 88 -9.63 -7.65 -0.39
C THR A 88 -10.37 -8.55 0.61
N GLU A 89 -10.21 -9.87 0.52
CA GLU A 89 -10.80 -10.82 1.48
C GLU A 89 -10.26 -10.61 2.89
N ALA A 90 -8.96 -10.36 3.03
CA ALA A 90 -8.36 -10.08 4.32
C ALA A 90 -8.87 -8.76 4.95
N LEU A 91 -9.08 -7.73 4.14
CA LEU A 91 -9.65 -6.46 4.60
C LEU A 91 -11.13 -6.60 5.00
N ALA A 92 -11.91 -7.37 4.24
CA ALA A 92 -13.30 -7.67 4.57
C ALA A 92 -13.42 -8.40 5.92
N GLU A 93 -12.55 -9.39 6.16
CA GLU A 93 -12.48 -10.09 7.45
C GLU A 93 -12.15 -9.13 8.60
N VAL A 94 -11.16 -8.25 8.42
CA VAL A 94 -10.79 -7.26 9.43
C VAL A 94 -11.97 -6.36 9.77
N LEU A 95 -12.62 -5.75 8.77
CA LEU A 95 -13.75 -4.85 9.00
C LEU A 95 -14.93 -5.55 9.68
N ALA A 96 -15.23 -6.78 9.27
CA ALA A 96 -16.26 -7.61 9.91
C ALA A 96 -15.90 -7.93 11.37
N SER A 97 -14.64 -8.26 11.66
CA SER A 97 -14.17 -8.57 13.01
C SER A 97 -14.25 -7.35 13.94
N TYR A 98 -13.91 -6.15 13.45
CA TYR A 98 -14.10 -4.91 14.20
C TYR A 98 -15.58 -4.67 14.56
N ALA A 99 -16.48 -4.89 13.61
CA ALA A 99 -17.92 -4.73 13.84
C ALA A 99 -18.42 -5.74 14.88
N VAL A 100 -18.05 -7.02 14.77
CA VAL A 100 -18.46 -8.09 15.71
C VAL A 100 -17.90 -7.85 17.11
N ALA A 101 -16.65 -7.41 17.23
CA ALA A 101 -15.99 -7.14 18.50
C ALA A 101 -16.42 -5.81 19.14
N GLY A 102 -17.25 -4.99 18.48
CA GLY A 102 -17.68 -3.68 18.98
C GLY A 102 -16.54 -2.68 19.16
N LEU A 103 -15.43 -2.83 18.43
CA LEU A 103 -14.23 -1.98 18.55
C LEU A 103 -14.38 -0.63 17.83
N GLY A 104 -15.55 -0.36 17.27
CA GLY A 104 -15.90 0.89 16.62
C GLY A 104 -16.10 0.78 15.11
N THR A 105 -16.49 1.90 14.52
CA THR A 105 -16.66 2.06 13.08
C THR A 105 -15.72 3.11 12.53
N PHE A 106 -15.29 2.92 11.30
CA PHE A 106 -14.39 3.84 10.61
C PHE A 106 -15.08 4.39 9.37
N THR A 107 -14.80 5.65 9.04
CA THR A 107 -15.33 6.31 7.83
C THR A 107 -14.32 6.30 6.69
N LYS A 108 -13.04 6.12 7.01
CA LYS A 108 -11.95 5.99 6.05
C LYS A 108 -11.01 4.88 6.49
N VAL A 109 -10.60 4.05 5.56
CA VAL A 109 -9.66 2.94 5.79
C VAL A 109 -8.52 3.04 4.78
N CYS A 110 -7.31 2.80 5.25
CA CYS A 110 -6.14 2.65 4.40
C CYS A 110 -5.58 1.22 4.53
N CYS A 111 -5.52 0.51 3.42
CA CYS A 111 -4.65 -0.66 3.30
C CYS A 111 -3.23 -0.15 3.02
N LEU A 112 -2.30 -0.37 3.92
CA LEU A 112 -0.88 -0.04 3.77
C LEU A 112 -0.08 -1.33 3.70
N TYR A 113 0.63 -1.57 2.60
CA TYR A 113 1.43 -2.79 2.50
C TYR A 113 2.68 -2.73 3.40
N PRO A 114 3.05 -3.84 4.06
CA PRO A 114 4.25 -3.90 4.90
C PRO A 114 5.54 -3.67 4.11
N THR A 115 5.48 -3.79 2.77
CA THR A 115 6.58 -3.53 1.84
C THR A 115 6.80 -2.05 1.53
N ALA A 116 5.96 -1.15 2.04
CA ALA A 116 6.04 0.29 1.81
C ALA A 116 7.12 1.00 2.65
N ALA A 117 8.34 0.43 2.69
CA ALA A 117 9.43 0.92 3.54
C ALA A 117 9.99 2.28 3.10
N LEU A 118 9.87 2.63 1.82
CA LEU A 118 10.35 3.90 1.26
C LEU A 118 9.27 4.98 1.22
N LEU A 119 8.04 4.63 1.55
CA LEU A 119 6.91 5.56 1.55
C LEU A 119 7.13 6.67 2.58
N ARG A 120 6.77 7.90 2.22
CA ARG A 120 6.82 9.04 3.15
C ARG A 120 5.46 9.29 3.80
N PRO A 121 5.43 9.77 5.05
CA PRO A 121 4.19 10.11 5.74
C PRO A 121 3.29 11.09 4.97
N GLU A 122 3.90 11.99 4.19
CA GLU A 122 3.22 13.00 3.36
C GLU A 122 2.28 12.38 2.34
N HIS A 123 2.67 11.24 1.75
CA HIS A 123 1.83 10.55 0.76
C HIS A 123 0.55 9.99 1.38
N LEU A 124 0.65 9.45 2.61
CA LEU A 124 -0.53 8.99 3.35
C LEU A 124 -1.45 10.17 3.71
N ARG A 125 -0.88 11.32 4.13
CA ARG A 125 -1.64 12.54 4.39
C ARG A 125 -2.34 13.04 3.14
N LEU A 126 -1.63 13.12 2.01
CA LEU A 126 -2.19 13.56 0.74
C LEU A 126 -3.35 12.67 0.29
N GLY A 127 -3.20 11.35 0.42
CA GLY A 127 -4.26 10.39 0.10
C GLY A 127 -5.50 10.58 0.99
N PHE A 128 -5.29 10.74 2.29
CA PHE A 128 -6.36 11.02 3.27
C PHE A 128 -7.09 12.33 2.93
N GLU A 129 -6.36 13.41 2.64
CA GLU A 129 -6.92 14.72 2.34
C GLU A 129 -7.74 14.70 1.04
N LYS A 130 -7.25 14.04 -0.02
CA LYS A 130 -8.02 13.86 -1.26
C LYS A 130 -9.36 13.19 -0.97
N LEU A 131 -9.35 12.06 -0.25
CA LEU A 131 -10.58 11.32 0.08
C LEU A 131 -11.48 12.09 1.05
N ARG A 132 -10.92 12.92 1.94
CA ARG A 132 -11.67 13.75 2.88
C ARG A 132 -12.38 14.91 2.21
N ASN A 133 -11.71 15.55 1.23
CA ASN A 133 -12.16 16.80 0.64
C ASN A 133 -13.05 16.62 -0.59
N ASP A 134 -13.18 15.39 -1.11
CA ASP A 134 -14.05 15.06 -2.24
C ASP A 134 -14.91 13.84 -1.91
N ASP A 135 -16.17 14.09 -1.58
CA ASP A 135 -17.15 13.03 -1.26
C ASP A 135 -17.54 12.19 -2.48
N ALA A 136 -17.21 12.65 -3.67
CA ALA A 136 -17.43 11.88 -4.89
C ALA A 136 -16.36 10.81 -5.12
N LEU A 137 -15.18 10.91 -4.47
CA LEU A 137 -14.16 9.89 -4.53
C LEU A 137 -14.53 8.68 -3.67
N ASP A 138 -14.39 7.50 -4.24
CA ASP A 138 -14.56 6.22 -3.54
C ASP A 138 -13.24 5.74 -2.93
N SER A 139 -12.12 6.00 -3.63
CA SER A 139 -10.78 5.55 -3.23
C SER A 139 -9.66 6.49 -3.69
N VAL A 140 -8.47 6.29 -3.11
CA VAL A 140 -7.22 6.94 -3.52
C VAL A 140 -6.11 5.90 -3.43
N MET A 141 -5.28 5.78 -4.46
CA MET A 141 -4.20 4.80 -4.50
C MET A 141 -2.85 5.42 -4.81
N ALA A 142 -1.79 4.77 -4.34
CA ALA A 142 -0.43 5.09 -4.73
C ALA A 142 -0.13 4.59 -6.15
N MET A 143 0.39 5.45 -6.99
CA MET A 143 0.75 5.14 -8.39
C MET A 143 2.16 5.60 -8.72
N GLN A 144 2.78 4.98 -9.71
CA GLN A 144 4.00 5.48 -10.34
C GLN A 144 3.77 5.71 -11.83
N ALA A 145 4.41 6.75 -12.37
CA ALA A 145 4.36 7.02 -13.79
C ALA A 145 5.23 6.00 -14.56
N TYR A 146 4.75 5.55 -15.71
CA TYR A 146 5.61 4.83 -16.64
C TYR A 146 6.70 5.78 -17.16
N ARG A 147 7.96 5.33 -17.11
CA ARG A 147 9.11 6.11 -17.63
C ARG A 147 9.10 6.28 -19.15
N HIS A 148 8.50 5.32 -19.84
CA HIS A 148 8.32 5.35 -21.28
C HIS A 148 6.83 5.20 -21.59
N PRO A 149 6.31 5.90 -22.60
CA PRO A 149 4.92 5.73 -23.02
C PRO A 149 4.58 4.27 -23.29
N ILE A 150 3.46 3.81 -22.75
CA ILE A 150 3.02 2.41 -22.92
C ILE A 150 2.66 2.10 -24.36
N GLU A 151 2.28 3.11 -25.15
CA GLU A 151 2.01 3.02 -26.58
C GLU A 151 3.24 2.60 -27.38
N ARG A 152 4.44 2.86 -26.86
CA ARG A 152 5.71 2.45 -27.48
C ARG A 152 6.21 1.09 -27.01
N ALA A 153 5.42 0.37 -26.22
CA ALA A 153 5.79 -0.95 -25.76
C ALA A 153 5.75 -1.97 -26.92
N TYR A 154 6.59 -3.01 -26.82
CA TYR A 154 6.67 -4.11 -27.76
C TYR A 154 6.27 -5.42 -27.10
N ARG A 155 5.69 -6.34 -27.86
CA ARG A 155 5.53 -7.74 -27.47
C ARG A 155 6.49 -8.60 -28.28
N GLU A 156 7.18 -9.50 -27.58
CA GLU A 156 7.95 -10.56 -28.22
C GLU A 156 7.05 -11.77 -28.42
N ARG A 157 7.13 -12.36 -29.62
CA ARG A 157 6.53 -13.64 -29.94
C ARG A 157 7.39 -14.32 -31.02
N ASP A 158 7.80 -15.57 -30.76
CA ASP A 158 8.58 -16.40 -31.68
C ASP A 158 9.90 -15.74 -32.13
N GLY A 159 10.60 -15.04 -31.23
CA GLY A 159 11.84 -14.32 -31.51
C GLY A 159 11.68 -13.00 -32.27
N LEU A 160 10.46 -12.56 -32.51
CA LEU A 160 10.15 -11.30 -33.20
C LEU A 160 9.46 -10.32 -32.25
N VAL A 161 9.81 -9.04 -32.34
CA VAL A 161 9.16 -7.98 -31.59
C VAL A 161 8.20 -7.18 -32.47
N ARG A 162 7.02 -6.87 -31.91
CA ARG A 162 6.02 -6.02 -32.57
C ARG A 162 5.53 -4.98 -31.59
N GLN A 163 5.44 -3.73 -32.04
CA GLN A 163 4.88 -2.64 -31.26
C GLN A 163 3.41 -2.93 -30.93
N ILE A 164 3.01 -2.61 -29.69
CA ILE A 164 1.64 -2.85 -29.20
C ILE A 164 0.67 -1.90 -29.91
N ASP A 165 1.07 -0.64 -30.06
CA ASP A 165 0.31 0.39 -30.77
C ASP A 165 1.14 1.00 -31.90
N PRO A 166 1.07 0.45 -33.14
CA PRO A 166 1.79 0.98 -34.28
C PRO A 166 1.38 2.39 -34.70
N ALA A 167 0.14 2.84 -34.34
CA ALA A 167 -0.34 4.17 -34.71
C ALA A 167 0.42 5.29 -33.96
N SER A 168 0.96 4.96 -32.81
CA SER A 168 1.75 5.90 -32.00
C SER A 168 3.25 5.94 -32.34
N HIS A 169 3.68 5.24 -33.39
CA HIS A 169 5.11 5.12 -33.75
C HIS A 169 5.79 6.49 -33.96
N ASP A 170 5.16 7.38 -34.69
CA ASP A 170 5.70 8.70 -35.04
C ASP A 170 5.21 9.85 -34.15
N VAL A 171 4.35 9.55 -33.15
CA VAL A 171 3.86 10.55 -32.20
C VAL A 171 4.99 10.92 -31.25
N ARG A 172 5.20 12.23 -31.01
CA ARG A 172 6.23 12.70 -30.05
C ARG A 172 5.88 12.26 -28.64
N THR A 173 6.89 11.95 -27.82
CA THR A 173 6.68 11.49 -26.44
C THR A 173 5.84 12.47 -25.60
N GLN A 174 6.06 13.79 -25.77
CA GLN A 174 5.32 14.82 -25.06
C GLN A 174 3.86 14.98 -25.48
N ASP A 175 3.48 14.41 -26.64
CA ASP A 175 2.12 14.48 -27.17
C ASP A 175 1.29 13.22 -26.82
N LEU A 176 1.95 12.22 -26.18
CA LEU A 176 1.29 11.02 -25.66
C LEU A 176 0.76 11.27 -24.24
N THR A 177 -0.38 10.67 -23.93
CA THR A 177 -0.98 10.80 -22.60
C THR A 177 -0.14 10.08 -21.55
N PRO A 178 0.27 10.74 -20.43
CA PRO A 178 0.98 10.05 -19.37
C PRO A 178 0.18 8.87 -18.83
N ALA A 179 0.84 7.72 -18.71
CA ALA A 179 0.27 6.51 -18.11
C ALA A 179 0.93 6.19 -16.78
N PHE A 180 0.15 5.54 -15.91
CA PHE A 180 0.57 5.19 -14.55
C PHE A 180 0.29 3.71 -14.30
N HIS A 181 1.02 3.13 -13.37
CA HIS A 181 0.75 1.80 -12.84
C HIS A 181 0.59 1.85 -11.32
N ASP A 182 -0.07 0.84 -10.78
CA ASP A 182 -0.16 0.63 -9.34
C ASP A 182 1.25 0.53 -8.73
N ALA A 183 1.51 1.33 -7.69
CA ALA A 183 2.77 1.30 -6.98
C ALA A 183 2.84 0.21 -5.89
N GLY A 184 1.72 -0.46 -5.58
CA GLY A 184 1.65 -1.53 -4.59
C GLY A 184 2.02 -1.08 -3.17
N GLN A 185 1.70 0.16 -2.78
CA GLN A 185 2.11 0.71 -1.50
C GLN A 185 0.94 0.94 -0.55
N PHE A 186 -0.07 1.72 -0.97
CA PHE A 186 -1.25 1.97 -0.15
C PHE A 186 -2.50 2.26 -0.97
N TYR A 187 -3.67 2.00 -0.32
CA TYR A 187 -5.00 2.22 -0.88
C TYR A 187 -5.91 2.77 0.20
N TRP A 188 -6.33 4.04 0.06
CA TRP A 188 -7.37 4.63 0.87
C TRP A 188 -8.73 4.34 0.25
N PHE A 189 -9.72 3.98 1.07
CA PHE A 189 -11.07 3.71 0.59
C PHE A 189 -12.13 4.03 1.65
N ARG A 190 -13.37 4.15 1.21
CA ARG A 190 -14.55 4.28 2.06
C ARG A 190 -15.11 2.90 2.36
N PRO A 191 -15.25 2.50 3.65
CA PRO A 191 -15.76 1.16 4.00
C PRO A 191 -17.14 0.86 3.45
N GLU A 192 -18.03 1.85 3.37
CA GLU A 192 -19.37 1.68 2.80
C GLU A 192 -19.33 1.37 1.30
N ARG A 193 -18.39 1.95 0.55
CA ARG A 193 -18.19 1.65 -0.88
C ARG A 193 -17.57 0.28 -1.06
N PHE A 194 -16.56 -0.01 -0.25
CA PHE A 194 -15.93 -1.33 -0.23
C PHE A 194 -16.94 -2.44 0.08
N ALA A 195 -17.84 -2.25 1.05
CA ALA A 195 -18.87 -3.22 1.37
C ALA A 195 -19.89 -3.41 0.22
N ALA A 196 -20.18 -2.36 -0.56
CA ALA A 196 -21.11 -2.43 -1.68
C ALA A 196 -20.48 -3.07 -2.94
N THR A 197 -19.19 -2.88 -3.19
CA THR A 197 -18.53 -3.33 -4.43
C THR A 197 -17.65 -4.57 -4.25
N GLY A 198 -17.18 -4.83 -3.03
CA GLY A 198 -16.17 -5.86 -2.75
C GLY A 198 -14.78 -5.49 -3.28
N ASP A 199 -14.52 -4.22 -3.61
CA ASP A 199 -13.25 -3.76 -4.18
C ASP A 199 -12.73 -2.51 -3.45
N MET A 200 -11.40 -2.49 -3.22
CA MET A 200 -10.69 -1.30 -2.71
C MET A 200 -10.60 -0.20 -3.77
N LEU A 201 -10.53 -0.59 -5.04
CA LEU A 201 -10.38 0.28 -6.20
C LEU A 201 -11.74 0.40 -6.88
N ALA A 202 -12.53 1.34 -6.40
CA ALA A 202 -13.80 1.66 -7.01
C ALA A 202 -13.62 2.56 -8.25
N GLU A 203 -14.70 2.78 -8.99
CA GLU A 203 -14.69 3.49 -10.28
C GLU A 203 -14.12 4.92 -10.17
N ARG A 204 -14.36 5.59 -9.02
CA ARG A 204 -13.87 6.96 -8.76
C ARG A 204 -12.64 6.93 -7.86
N CYS A 205 -11.50 6.54 -8.42
CA CYS A 205 -10.22 6.45 -7.74
C CYS A 205 -9.29 7.59 -8.15
N ALA A 206 -8.73 8.32 -7.17
CA ALA A 206 -7.73 9.36 -7.43
C ALA A 206 -6.30 8.84 -7.16
N PRO A 207 -5.29 9.31 -7.92
CA PRO A 207 -3.90 8.90 -7.70
C PRO A 207 -3.20 9.77 -6.63
N VAL A 208 -2.27 9.15 -5.89
CA VAL A 208 -1.11 9.81 -5.30
C VAL A 208 0.12 9.31 -6.04
N VAL A 209 0.73 10.17 -6.83
CA VAL A 209 1.88 9.78 -7.65
C VAL A 209 3.15 9.82 -6.81
N LEU A 210 3.86 8.69 -6.76
CA LEU A 210 5.13 8.51 -6.08
C LEU A 210 6.28 8.65 -7.07
N GLU A 211 7.42 9.12 -6.58
CA GLU A 211 8.66 9.09 -7.35
C GLU A 211 9.16 7.64 -7.53
N ALA A 212 9.92 7.41 -8.59
CA ALA A 212 10.37 6.06 -8.95
C ALA A 212 11.21 5.34 -7.87
N TRP A 213 11.82 6.09 -6.97
CA TRP A 213 12.64 5.59 -5.85
C TRP A 213 11.87 5.47 -4.53
N GLU A 214 10.59 5.82 -4.49
CA GLU A 214 9.75 5.79 -3.29
C GLU A 214 8.92 4.51 -3.15
N ALA A 215 8.95 3.65 -4.17
CA ALA A 215 8.26 2.36 -4.13
C ALA A 215 9.07 1.28 -4.85
N VAL A 216 9.10 0.11 -4.23
CA VAL A 216 9.67 -1.12 -4.80
C VAL A 216 8.66 -2.23 -4.57
N ASP A 217 8.30 -2.94 -5.63
CA ASP A 217 7.54 -4.18 -5.51
C ASP A 217 8.51 -5.31 -5.14
N LEU A 218 8.28 -5.94 -3.98
CA LEU A 218 9.20 -6.94 -3.41
C LEU A 218 8.73 -8.36 -3.75
N ASP A 219 9.16 -8.86 -4.87
CA ASP A 219 8.81 -10.17 -5.36
C ASP A 219 9.92 -11.22 -5.21
N ASN A 220 11.18 -10.79 -5.23
CA ASN A 220 12.34 -11.68 -5.21
C ASN A 220 13.53 -11.02 -4.50
N GLU A 221 14.65 -11.76 -4.37
CA GLU A 221 15.85 -11.27 -3.68
C GLU A 221 16.55 -10.11 -4.40
N SER A 222 16.40 -9.98 -5.71
CA SER A 222 16.96 -8.81 -6.44
C SER A 222 16.21 -7.53 -6.11
N ASP A 223 14.89 -7.62 -5.90
CA ASP A 223 14.08 -6.49 -5.45
C ASP A 223 14.46 -6.09 -4.02
N TRP A 224 14.75 -7.09 -3.17
CA TRP A 224 15.22 -6.82 -1.82
C TRP A 224 16.56 -6.07 -1.82
N ALA A 225 17.54 -6.54 -2.61
CA ALA A 225 18.82 -5.86 -2.74
C ALA A 225 18.70 -4.43 -3.30
N PHE A 226 17.73 -4.21 -4.19
CA PHE A 226 17.42 -2.87 -4.70
C PHE A 226 16.80 -1.98 -3.62
N LEU A 227 15.84 -2.50 -2.84
CA LEU A 227 15.28 -1.80 -1.70
C LEU A 227 16.34 -1.40 -0.68
N GLU A 228 17.28 -2.30 -0.33
CA GLU A 228 18.37 -2.02 0.61
C GLU A 228 19.24 -0.83 0.17
N ARG A 229 19.54 -0.73 -1.13
CA ARG A 229 20.30 0.40 -1.69
C ARG A 229 19.53 1.71 -1.57
N LEU A 230 18.28 1.74 -2.00
CA LEU A 230 17.44 2.95 -1.91
C LEU A 230 17.24 3.41 -0.47
N ALA A 231 17.05 2.48 0.47
CA ALA A 231 16.92 2.80 1.88
C ALA A 231 18.21 3.37 2.49
N SER A 232 19.39 2.91 2.05
CA SER A 232 20.69 3.46 2.46
C SER A 232 20.86 4.90 1.98
N ASP A 233 20.58 5.17 0.70
CA ASP A 233 20.68 6.50 0.11
C ASP A 233 19.76 7.51 0.83
N ARG A 234 18.56 7.06 1.19
CA ARG A 234 17.63 7.88 1.97
C ARG A 234 18.15 8.21 3.36
N ALA A 235 18.73 7.25 4.08
CA ALA A 235 19.30 7.46 5.41
C ALA A 235 20.47 8.46 5.37
N CYS A 236 21.31 8.40 4.34
CA CYS A 236 22.39 9.36 4.12
C CYS A 236 21.85 10.78 3.87
N ALA A 237 20.85 10.93 3.00
CA ALA A 237 20.25 12.23 2.68
C ALA A 237 19.56 12.90 3.90
N GLU A 238 18.90 12.10 4.76
CA GLU A 238 18.27 12.61 6.00
C GLU A 238 19.31 13.07 7.04
N THR A 239 20.53 12.53 7.01
CA THR A 239 21.63 12.91 7.91
C THR A 239 22.31 14.21 7.42
N GLU A 240 22.50 14.37 6.12
CA GLU A 240 23.10 15.56 5.51
C GLU A 240 22.17 16.80 5.58
N GLY A 241 20.86 16.61 5.48
CA GLY A 241 19.86 17.69 5.58
C GLY A 241 19.64 18.23 6.99
N ARG A 242 20.27 17.62 8.02
CA ARG A 242 20.21 18.08 9.42
C ARG A 242 21.47 18.83 9.88
N SER A 243 22.43 19.02 9.00
CA SER A 243 23.67 19.79 9.22
C SER A 243 23.52 21.21 8.71
#